data_385b99a5f38e494e46f44c0ab6a32d5c
#
_entry.id   385b99a5f38e494e46f44c0ab6a32d5c
#
_cell.length_a   1.000
_cell.length_b   1.000
_cell.length_c   1.000
_cell.angle_alpha   90.00
_cell.angle_beta   90.00
_cell.angle_gamma   90.00
#
_symmetry.space_group_name_H-M   'P 1'
#
loop_
_entity.id
_entity.type
_entity.pdbx_description
1 polymer ?
#
loop_
_entity_poly.entity_id
_entity_poly.type
_entity_poly.pdbx_seq_one_letter_code
_entity_poly.pdbx_strand_id
1 'polypeptide(L)'
;QTKLTGHNQKRSLAQQWPRSDLLALGRVRMLRAMSNYGPSDQESSPPSGYAPRERASKPRRTSATSGTIHHSNSEPRVRRGTLRIPSDAAFRMRAGHPWVFRDTLGSRPMRDAPGEIVELFEAEGEFIGRGIYDPEGPIAVRIVTRDPNEPVDAQAILRRIRAAQQLRAALLPGEGTELTAYRVLHGEGDFLPGVTVDRYGDYLVIHLFSSSLEPFLPAICDGLEAVHKPQAIYVQKRYRPLGGEGPREPAELIRGTLAPVEIVVKEYGLQIGVDVTAPLGTGLFPDLRLGRRAVTALAKGRRVMNLFSYTGALSLAAALGGATEVVSVDL
;
A
#
# COMPACT_ATOMS: atom_id res chain seq x y z
N GLN A 1 29.07 2.92 -35.79
CA GLN A 1 27.98 1.91 -35.78
C GLN A 1 28.31 0.83 -34.76
N THR A 2 27.80 0.91 -33.56
CA THR A 2 27.87 -0.19 -32.59
C THR A 2 26.52 -0.24 -31.87
N LYS A 3 25.74 -1.27 -32.18
CA LYS A 3 24.45 -1.57 -31.55
C LYS A 3 24.70 -2.04 -30.12
N LEU A 4 24.19 -1.32 -29.14
CA LEU A 4 24.06 -1.77 -27.76
C LEU A 4 22.73 -2.54 -27.59
N THR A 5 22.81 -3.86 -27.54
CA THR A 5 21.74 -4.74 -27.16
C THR A 5 21.71 -4.82 -25.61
N GLY A 6 20.76 -4.15 -24.99
CA GLY A 6 20.55 -4.23 -23.53
C GLY A 6 19.94 -5.59 -23.14
N HIS A 7 20.76 -6.48 -22.57
CA HIS A 7 20.29 -7.67 -21.88
C HIS A 7 19.93 -7.29 -20.44
N ASN A 8 18.64 -7.24 -20.17
CA ASN A 8 18.08 -7.02 -18.85
C ASN A 8 18.17 -8.34 -18.04
N GLN A 9 19.32 -8.61 -17.42
CA GLN A 9 19.48 -9.72 -16.50
C GLN A 9 18.88 -9.34 -15.14
N LYS A 10 17.64 -9.78 -14.88
CA LYS A 10 17.11 -9.89 -13.52
C LYS A 10 17.93 -10.94 -12.77
N ARG A 11 18.91 -10.49 -11.98
CA ARG A 11 19.67 -11.37 -11.08
C ARG A 11 18.72 -11.82 -9.95
N SER A 12 18.59 -13.12 -9.79
CA SER A 12 17.89 -13.76 -8.67
C SER A 12 18.57 -13.36 -7.37
N LEU A 13 17.79 -12.87 -6.38
CA LEU A 13 18.22 -12.50 -5.03
C LEU A 13 19.00 -13.61 -4.29
N ALA A 14 18.89 -14.86 -4.72
CA ALA A 14 19.58 -16.01 -4.14
C ALA A 14 21.09 -16.07 -4.40
N GLN A 15 21.67 -15.20 -5.23
CA GLN A 15 23.08 -15.28 -5.63
C GLN A 15 24.05 -14.37 -4.86
N GLN A 16 23.58 -13.57 -3.89
CA GLN A 16 24.43 -12.55 -3.23
C GLN A 16 24.80 -12.83 -1.77
N TRP A 17 24.42 -13.99 -1.20
CA TRP A 17 24.78 -14.33 0.16
C TRP A 17 26.19 -14.95 0.27
N PRO A 18 27.01 -14.61 1.29
CA PRO A 18 28.26 -15.29 1.55
C PRO A 18 28.03 -16.78 1.73
N ARG A 19 28.78 -17.62 1.02
CA ARG A 19 28.63 -19.10 1.08
C ARG A 19 28.79 -19.69 2.48
N SER A 20 29.39 -18.97 3.42
CA SER A 20 29.59 -19.38 4.82
C SER A 20 28.27 -19.49 5.60
N ASP A 21 27.29 -18.63 5.32
CA ASP A 21 26.02 -18.58 6.10
C ASP A 21 24.97 -19.55 5.54
N LEU A 22 25.13 -19.99 4.29
CA LEU A 22 24.27 -20.98 3.65
C LEU A 22 24.53 -22.43 4.12
N LEU A 23 25.66 -22.71 4.72
CA LEU A 23 26.01 -24.05 5.22
C LEU A 23 25.31 -24.42 6.52
N ALA A 24 24.79 -23.45 7.27
CA ALA A 24 23.99 -23.69 8.49
C ALA A 24 22.50 -23.92 8.20
N LEU A 25 22.00 -23.51 7.03
CA LEU A 25 20.64 -23.71 6.56
C LEU A 25 20.62 -24.94 5.66
N GLY A 26 20.06 -26.05 6.11
CA GLY A 26 19.92 -27.28 5.33
C GLY A 26 19.49 -27.00 3.87
N ARG A 27 19.67 -27.98 2.99
CA ARG A 27 19.50 -27.83 1.51
C ARG A 27 18.18 -27.19 1.11
N VAL A 28 18.18 -25.86 0.85
CA VAL A 28 17.05 -25.14 0.24
C VAL A 28 17.20 -25.20 -1.28
N ARG A 29 16.27 -25.81 -1.99
CA ARG A 29 16.23 -25.85 -3.44
C ARG A 29 15.13 -24.93 -3.96
N MET A 30 15.47 -24.00 -4.84
CA MET A 30 14.52 -23.23 -5.63
C MET A 30 14.32 -23.89 -6.98
N LEU A 31 13.09 -24.31 -7.31
CA LEU A 31 12.69 -24.79 -8.61
C LEU A 31 11.80 -23.74 -9.25
N ARG A 32 12.24 -23.23 -10.40
CA ARG A 32 11.39 -22.38 -11.25
C ARG A 32 10.57 -23.29 -12.15
N ALA A 33 9.23 -23.22 -12.10
CA ALA A 33 8.39 -23.86 -13.08
C ALA A 33 8.59 -23.18 -14.43
N MET A 34 9.10 -23.91 -15.43
CA MET A 34 9.14 -23.43 -16.81
C MET A 34 7.71 -23.54 -17.37
N SER A 35 7.06 -22.41 -17.55
CA SER A 35 5.78 -22.34 -18.28
C SER A 35 6.05 -22.62 -19.76
N ASN A 36 5.65 -23.81 -20.23
CA ASN A 36 5.59 -24.16 -21.65
C ASN A 36 4.23 -23.69 -22.24
N TYR A 37 3.89 -22.43 -22.09
CA TYR A 37 2.84 -21.80 -22.88
C TYR A 37 3.51 -20.92 -23.92
N GLY A 38 3.74 -21.48 -25.11
CA GLY A 38 4.03 -20.73 -26.32
C GLY A 38 2.79 -19.94 -26.76
N PRO A 39 2.97 -18.77 -27.39
CA PRO A 39 1.83 -18.03 -27.92
C PRO A 39 1.18 -18.84 -29.05
N SER A 40 -0.11 -19.12 -28.92
CA SER A 40 -0.93 -19.64 -30.01
C SER A 40 -1.22 -18.49 -30.96
N ASP A 41 -0.62 -18.56 -32.15
CA ASP A 41 -0.96 -17.72 -33.29
C ASP A 41 -2.42 -17.96 -33.70
N GLN A 42 -3.30 -17.01 -33.39
CA GLN A 42 -4.55 -16.83 -34.12
C GLN A 42 -4.68 -15.34 -34.47
N GLU A 43 -4.22 -15.04 -35.68
CA GLU A 43 -4.60 -13.83 -36.40
C GLU A 43 -6.11 -13.85 -36.66
N SER A 44 -6.83 -12.91 -36.06
CA SER A 44 -8.13 -12.50 -36.56
C SER A 44 -8.09 -10.99 -36.81
N SER A 45 -8.10 -10.65 -38.09
CA SER A 45 -8.16 -9.28 -38.62
C SER A 45 -9.44 -8.57 -38.16
N PRO A 46 -9.38 -7.28 -37.75
CA PRO A 46 -10.56 -6.49 -37.49
C PRO A 46 -11.14 -5.89 -38.78
N PRO A 47 -12.45 -5.66 -38.87
CA PRO A 47 -13.09 -5.06 -40.05
C PRO A 47 -12.76 -3.58 -40.18
N SER A 48 -12.50 -3.17 -41.42
CA SER A 48 -12.22 -1.80 -41.84
C SER A 48 -13.42 -0.90 -41.63
N GLY A 49 -13.15 0.35 -41.23
CA GLY A 49 -14.03 1.46 -41.50
C GLY A 49 -14.36 2.34 -40.30
N TYR A 50 -13.45 3.28 -39.99
CA TYR A 50 -13.83 4.65 -39.60
C TYR A 50 -12.59 5.55 -39.63
N ALA A 51 -12.61 6.52 -40.56
CA ALA A 51 -11.59 7.56 -40.67
C ALA A 51 -11.93 8.74 -39.74
N PRO A 52 -10.99 9.24 -38.91
CA PRO A 52 -11.20 10.46 -38.16
C PRO A 52 -10.87 11.69 -39.00
N ARG A 53 -11.79 12.66 -39.01
CA ARG A 53 -11.59 13.99 -39.57
C ARG A 53 -10.61 14.80 -38.74
N GLU A 54 -9.49 15.20 -39.33
CA GLU A 54 -8.58 16.21 -38.79
C GLU A 54 -9.27 17.58 -38.65
N ARG A 55 -9.21 18.15 -37.45
CA ARG A 55 -9.43 19.59 -37.23
C ARG A 55 -8.10 20.21 -36.84
N ALA A 56 -7.57 21.04 -37.73
CA ALA A 56 -6.42 21.89 -37.51
C ALA A 56 -6.70 22.91 -36.38
N SER A 57 -5.82 22.89 -35.33
CA SER A 57 -5.80 23.92 -34.30
C SER A 57 -4.55 24.81 -34.46
N LYS A 58 -4.79 26.12 -34.53
CA LYS A 58 -3.77 27.18 -34.63
C LYS A 58 -2.95 27.29 -33.33
N PRO A 59 -1.66 27.65 -33.43
CA PRO A 59 -0.80 27.79 -32.24
C PRO A 59 -1.14 29.05 -31.45
N ARG A 60 -1.29 28.92 -30.12
CA ARG A 60 -1.47 30.02 -29.18
C ARG A 60 -0.11 30.42 -28.60
N ARG A 61 0.24 31.71 -28.76
CA ARG A 61 1.45 32.34 -28.22
C ARG A 61 1.48 32.21 -26.69
N THR A 62 2.57 31.65 -26.14
CA THR A 62 2.84 31.65 -24.71
C THR A 62 3.63 32.91 -24.35
N SER A 63 3.05 33.77 -23.52
CA SER A 63 3.79 34.84 -22.82
C SER A 63 4.27 34.26 -21.47
N ALA A 64 5.57 34.23 -21.29
CA ALA A 64 6.20 33.89 -20.01
C ALA A 64 6.01 35.06 -19.03
N THR A 65 5.30 34.80 -17.94
CA THR A 65 5.29 35.69 -16.77
C THR A 65 5.92 34.93 -15.61
N SER A 66 7.06 35.40 -15.13
CA SER A 66 7.72 34.94 -13.92
C SER A 66 6.84 35.29 -12.72
N GLY A 67 6.15 34.31 -12.15
CA GLY A 67 5.39 34.46 -10.91
C GLY A 67 6.13 33.81 -9.76
N THR A 68 6.54 34.59 -8.80
CA THR A 68 7.08 34.21 -7.50
C THR A 68 6.04 33.33 -6.79
N ILE A 69 6.39 32.07 -6.50
CA ILE A 69 5.52 31.15 -5.77
C ILE A 69 5.55 31.58 -4.30
N HIS A 70 4.54 32.31 -3.88
CA HIS A 70 4.23 32.47 -2.46
C HIS A 70 3.57 31.18 -1.97
N HIS A 71 4.27 30.41 -1.16
CA HIS A 71 3.67 29.37 -0.34
C HIS A 71 2.74 30.04 0.70
N SER A 72 1.48 30.20 0.36
CA SER A 72 0.46 30.51 1.36
C SER A 72 0.16 29.23 2.14
N ASN A 73 0.55 29.21 3.40
CA ASN A 73 0.12 28.24 4.41
C ASN A 73 -1.37 28.50 4.73
N SER A 74 -2.27 28.28 3.78
CA SER A 74 -3.70 28.25 4.03
C SER A 74 -4.08 26.81 4.31
N GLU A 75 -4.36 26.48 5.58
CA GLU A 75 -5.11 25.29 5.94
C GLU A 75 -6.32 25.17 4.99
N PRO A 76 -6.58 23.98 4.41
CA PRO A 76 -7.72 23.80 3.51
C PRO A 76 -9.01 24.15 4.27
N ARG A 77 -9.70 25.21 3.84
CA ARG A 77 -11.05 25.54 4.33
C ARG A 77 -11.96 24.39 3.97
N VAL A 78 -12.25 23.54 4.94
CA VAL A 78 -13.14 22.39 4.83
C VAL A 78 -14.55 22.91 4.56
N ARG A 79 -15.00 22.92 3.31
CA ARG A 79 -16.43 22.96 2.98
C ARG A 79 -17.00 21.60 3.30
N ARG A 80 -17.80 21.50 4.34
CA ARG A 80 -18.43 20.25 4.74
C ARG A 80 -19.66 20.01 3.88
N GLY A 81 -19.56 19.08 2.94
CA GLY A 81 -20.72 18.51 2.28
C GLY A 81 -21.56 17.71 3.28
N THR A 82 -22.88 17.71 3.10
CA THR A 82 -23.81 16.91 3.92
C THR A 82 -24.45 15.84 3.05
N LEU A 83 -24.38 14.58 3.51
CA LEU A 83 -24.99 13.43 2.83
C LEU A 83 -26.06 12.80 3.73
N ARG A 84 -27.22 12.51 3.14
CA ARG A 84 -28.26 11.74 3.80
C ARG A 84 -28.17 10.28 3.41
N ILE A 85 -28.11 9.42 4.40
CA ILE A 85 -27.92 7.98 4.29
C ILE A 85 -29.26 7.28 4.59
N PRO A 86 -29.68 6.31 3.78
CA PRO A 86 -30.86 5.49 4.06
C PRO A 86 -30.74 4.75 5.39
N SER A 87 -31.85 4.55 6.09
CA SER A 87 -31.88 4.00 7.46
C SER A 87 -31.27 2.61 7.58
N ASP A 88 -31.41 1.74 6.57
CA ASP A 88 -30.81 0.42 6.53
C ASP A 88 -29.26 0.47 6.45
N ALA A 89 -28.73 1.42 5.70
CA ALA A 89 -27.29 1.65 5.63
C ALA A 89 -26.79 2.37 6.88
N ALA A 90 -27.54 3.33 7.43
CA ALA A 90 -27.23 4.02 8.67
C ALA A 90 -27.09 3.03 9.85
N PHE A 91 -27.98 2.04 9.94
CA PHE A 91 -27.89 0.98 10.93
C PHE A 91 -26.54 0.23 10.86
N ARG A 92 -26.10 -0.18 9.68
CA ARG A 92 -24.79 -0.84 9.50
C ARG A 92 -23.61 0.05 9.91
N MET A 93 -23.69 1.35 9.60
CA MET A 93 -22.63 2.30 9.94
C MET A 93 -22.56 2.54 11.46
N ARG A 94 -23.70 2.62 12.16
CA ARG A 94 -23.73 2.67 13.63
C ARG A 94 -23.17 1.40 14.25
N ALA A 95 -23.40 0.24 13.63
CA ALA A 95 -22.83 -1.04 14.04
C ALA A 95 -21.32 -1.15 13.78
N GLY A 96 -20.68 -0.09 13.24
CA GLY A 96 -19.21 -0.03 13.03
C GLY A 96 -18.75 -0.16 11.59
N HIS A 97 -19.64 -0.35 10.60
CA HIS A 97 -19.23 -0.44 9.20
C HIS A 97 -18.55 0.87 8.74
N PRO A 98 -17.31 0.82 8.21
CA PRO A 98 -16.50 2.02 7.99
C PRO A 98 -16.74 2.68 6.62
N TRP A 99 -17.55 2.09 5.75
CA TRP A 99 -17.71 2.53 4.36
C TRP A 99 -19.15 2.83 3.98
N VAL A 100 -19.35 3.91 3.22
CA VAL A 100 -20.56 4.17 2.46
C VAL A 100 -20.29 3.76 1.04
N PHE A 101 -20.97 2.73 0.55
CA PHE A 101 -20.85 2.32 -0.85
C PHE A 101 -21.59 3.28 -1.75
N ARG A 102 -21.09 3.45 -2.99
CA ARG A 102 -21.66 4.36 -3.97
C ARG A 102 -23.12 4.05 -4.29
N ASP A 103 -23.45 2.79 -4.43
CA ASP A 103 -24.82 2.34 -4.71
C ASP A 103 -25.82 2.75 -3.61
N THR A 104 -25.34 2.91 -2.37
CA THR A 104 -26.16 3.40 -1.24
C THR A 104 -26.63 4.84 -1.44
N LEU A 105 -25.86 5.67 -2.17
CA LEU A 105 -26.16 7.08 -2.40
C LEU A 105 -27.08 7.32 -3.60
N GLY A 106 -27.31 6.28 -4.43
CA GLY A 106 -28.08 6.38 -5.66
C GLY A 106 -27.45 7.32 -6.70
N SER A 107 -28.24 7.78 -7.64
CA SER A 107 -27.80 8.64 -8.76
C SER A 107 -27.70 10.13 -8.40
N ARG A 108 -27.60 10.50 -7.15
CA ARG A 108 -27.44 11.92 -6.76
C ARG A 108 -26.08 12.42 -7.22
N PRO A 109 -26.04 13.50 -8.02
CA PRO A 109 -24.77 14.11 -8.40
C PRO A 109 -24.13 14.72 -7.15
N MET A 110 -23.04 14.12 -6.70
CA MET A 110 -22.21 14.71 -5.65
C MET A 110 -21.28 15.72 -6.31
N ARG A 111 -21.21 16.92 -5.73
CA ARG A 111 -20.39 18.04 -6.23
C ARG A 111 -19.12 18.23 -5.41
N ASP A 112 -18.92 17.37 -4.42
CA ASP A 112 -17.76 17.45 -3.54
C ASP A 112 -16.52 16.97 -4.29
N ALA A 113 -15.37 17.62 -4.04
CA ALA A 113 -14.11 17.25 -4.66
C ALA A 113 -13.51 15.99 -3.98
N PRO A 114 -12.61 15.26 -4.67
CA PRO A 114 -11.89 14.16 -4.05
C PRO A 114 -11.18 14.61 -2.77
N GLY A 115 -11.36 13.86 -1.68
CA GLY A 115 -10.75 14.17 -0.39
C GLY A 115 -11.49 15.20 0.46
N GLU A 116 -12.60 15.78 -0.03
CA GLU A 116 -13.43 16.64 0.83
C GLU A 116 -14.03 15.85 1.99
N ILE A 117 -14.11 16.51 3.13
CA ILE A 117 -14.74 15.95 4.34
C ILE A 117 -16.23 16.18 4.24
N VAL A 118 -16.99 15.09 4.33
CA VAL A 118 -18.46 15.09 4.32
C VAL A 118 -19.01 14.62 5.66
N GLU A 119 -20.16 15.19 6.04
CA GLU A 119 -20.92 14.76 7.22
C GLU A 119 -22.09 13.88 6.78
N LEU A 120 -22.28 12.77 7.48
CA LEU A 120 -23.30 11.77 7.20
C LEU A 120 -24.41 11.89 8.21
N PHE A 121 -25.64 12.00 7.72
CA PHE A 121 -26.86 12.05 8.55
C PHE A 121 -27.85 11.00 8.06
N GLU A 122 -28.61 10.43 8.96
CA GLU A 122 -29.78 9.65 8.59
C GLU A 122 -30.87 10.53 8.00
N ALA A 123 -31.86 9.94 7.34
CA ALA A 123 -32.98 10.66 6.73
C ALA A 123 -33.67 11.60 7.71
N GLU A 124 -33.80 11.20 8.98
CA GLU A 124 -34.44 11.94 10.06
C GLU A 124 -33.55 13.02 10.72
N GLY A 125 -32.29 13.13 10.28
CA GLY A 125 -31.38 14.20 10.69
C GLY A 125 -30.40 13.82 11.81
N GLU A 126 -30.36 12.57 12.25
CA GLU A 126 -29.40 12.09 13.23
C GLU A 126 -28.00 11.96 12.60
N PHE A 127 -26.96 12.44 13.30
CA PHE A 127 -25.56 12.34 12.85
C PHE A 127 -25.08 10.89 12.93
N ILE A 128 -24.46 10.41 11.86
CA ILE A 128 -23.90 9.06 11.75
C ILE A 128 -22.38 9.09 11.84
N GLY A 129 -21.75 10.07 11.22
CA GLY A 129 -20.30 10.15 11.16
C GLY A 129 -19.81 11.22 10.19
N ARG A 130 -18.50 11.34 10.13
CA ARG A 130 -17.78 12.24 9.23
C ARG A 130 -16.70 11.42 8.51
N GLY A 131 -16.56 11.66 7.22
CA GLY A 131 -15.65 10.85 6.40
C GLY A 131 -15.08 11.58 5.21
N ILE A 132 -14.16 10.91 4.53
CA ILE A 132 -13.49 11.39 3.32
C ILE A 132 -14.29 10.93 2.11
N TYR A 133 -14.69 11.88 1.27
CA TYR A 133 -15.41 11.60 0.03
C TYR A 133 -14.45 11.14 -1.08
N ASP A 134 -14.87 10.14 -1.81
CA ASP A 134 -14.18 9.56 -2.96
C ASP A 134 -15.13 9.52 -4.16
N PRO A 135 -14.92 10.31 -5.23
CA PRO A 135 -15.76 10.29 -6.42
C PRO A 135 -15.54 9.05 -7.27
N GLU A 136 -14.43 8.32 -7.06
CA GLU A 136 -14.03 7.18 -7.85
C GLU A 136 -14.23 5.87 -7.09
N GLY A 137 -14.45 4.79 -7.82
CA GLY A 137 -14.57 3.45 -7.23
C GLY A 137 -15.86 3.19 -6.44
N PRO A 138 -15.99 2.01 -5.82
CA PRO A 138 -17.22 1.56 -5.17
C PRO A 138 -17.48 2.18 -3.80
N ILE A 139 -16.44 2.65 -3.09
CA ILE A 139 -16.55 3.24 -1.76
C ILE A 139 -16.64 4.76 -1.92
N ALA A 140 -17.83 5.31 -1.75
CA ALA A 140 -18.08 6.76 -1.91
C ALA A 140 -17.64 7.59 -0.71
N VAL A 141 -17.72 7.04 0.52
CA VAL A 141 -17.21 7.73 1.72
C VAL A 141 -16.54 6.72 2.65
N ARG A 142 -15.36 7.08 3.11
CA ARG A 142 -14.64 6.37 4.18
C ARG A 142 -14.84 7.10 5.50
N ILE A 143 -15.56 6.49 6.43
CA ILE A 143 -15.88 7.10 7.73
C ILE A 143 -14.62 7.16 8.58
N VAL A 144 -14.24 8.36 8.99
CA VAL A 144 -13.07 8.62 9.84
C VAL A 144 -13.46 8.72 11.29
N THR A 145 -14.57 9.38 11.60
CA THR A 145 -15.06 9.53 12.98
C THR A 145 -16.57 9.44 13.07
N ARG A 146 -17.07 9.00 14.23
CA ARG A 146 -18.49 9.00 14.58
C ARG A 146 -18.80 9.98 15.72
N ASP A 147 -17.76 10.67 16.21
CA ASP A 147 -17.94 11.75 17.18
C ASP A 147 -18.21 13.07 16.44
N PRO A 148 -19.37 13.70 16.66
CA PRO A 148 -19.71 14.97 16.02
C PRO A 148 -18.76 16.12 16.42
N ASN A 149 -18.08 15.98 17.55
CA ASN A 149 -17.13 16.98 18.06
C ASN A 149 -15.69 16.75 17.59
N GLU A 150 -15.39 15.59 17.00
CA GLU A 150 -14.03 15.30 16.50
C GLU A 150 -13.83 15.85 15.07
N PRO A 151 -12.94 16.81 14.85
CA PRO A 151 -12.56 17.23 13.50
C PRO A 151 -11.70 16.15 12.80
N VAL A 152 -11.74 16.15 11.47
CA VAL A 152 -10.81 15.37 10.63
C VAL A 152 -9.68 16.31 10.21
N ASP A 153 -8.66 16.43 11.07
CA ASP A 153 -7.52 17.33 10.92
C ASP A 153 -6.18 16.63 11.22
N ALA A 154 -5.09 17.36 11.08
CA ALA A 154 -3.75 16.83 11.34
C ALA A 154 -3.58 16.31 12.78
N GLN A 155 -4.25 16.94 13.77
CA GLN A 155 -4.18 16.50 15.17
C GLN A 155 -4.92 15.18 15.37
N ALA A 156 -6.07 15.00 14.73
CA ALA A 156 -6.80 13.73 14.75
C ALA A 156 -5.97 12.60 14.11
N ILE A 157 -5.30 12.86 12.98
CA ILE A 157 -4.39 11.92 12.33
C ILE A 157 -3.24 11.55 13.27
N LEU A 158 -2.58 12.52 13.89
CA LEU A 158 -1.49 12.28 14.84
C LEU A 158 -1.95 11.43 16.04
N ARG A 159 -3.14 11.72 16.61
CA ARG A 159 -3.68 10.90 17.72
C ARG A 159 -3.86 9.43 17.31
N ARG A 160 -4.36 9.16 16.10
CA ARG A 160 -4.55 7.80 15.58
C ARG A 160 -3.23 7.07 15.34
N ILE A 161 -2.24 7.75 14.78
CA ILE A 161 -0.89 7.18 14.61
C ILE A 161 -0.28 6.83 15.97
N ARG A 162 -0.43 7.69 16.98
CA ARG A 162 0.06 7.41 18.35
C ARG A 162 -0.67 6.22 18.97
N ALA A 163 -1.99 6.14 18.84
CA ALA A 163 -2.77 5.01 19.35
C ALA A 163 -2.38 3.70 18.64
N ALA A 164 -2.18 3.75 17.32
CA ALA A 164 -1.70 2.61 16.56
C ALA A 164 -0.31 2.14 17.04
N GLN A 165 0.62 3.06 17.30
CA GLN A 165 1.93 2.72 17.85
C GLN A 165 1.84 2.11 19.25
N GLN A 166 1.02 2.67 20.13
CA GLN A 166 0.81 2.11 21.48
C GLN A 166 0.27 0.67 21.42
N LEU A 167 -0.66 0.41 20.51
CA LEU A 167 -1.18 -0.94 20.29
C LEU A 167 -0.09 -1.92 19.83
N ARG A 168 0.77 -1.50 18.88
CA ARG A 168 1.90 -2.34 18.40
C ARG A 168 2.91 -2.59 19.51
N ALA A 169 3.29 -1.57 20.26
CA ALA A 169 4.21 -1.72 21.40
C ALA A 169 3.68 -2.73 22.44
N ALA A 170 2.36 -2.78 22.65
CA ALA A 170 1.75 -3.75 23.56
C ALA A 170 1.65 -5.18 22.98
N LEU A 171 1.47 -5.32 21.65
CA LEU A 171 1.17 -6.61 21.02
C LEU A 171 2.36 -7.26 20.29
N LEU A 172 3.42 -6.51 19.99
CA LEU A 172 4.55 -6.98 19.20
C LEU A 172 5.81 -7.09 20.07
N PRO A 173 6.05 -8.23 20.73
CA PRO A 173 7.28 -8.42 21.49
C PRO A 173 8.52 -8.33 20.60
N GLY A 174 9.56 -7.66 21.05
CA GLY A 174 10.81 -7.46 20.30
C GLY A 174 10.73 -6.39 19.20
N GLU A 175 9.70 -5.54 19.23
CA GLU A 175 9.60 -4.39 18.33
C GLU A 175 10.88 -3.55 18.35
N GLY A 176 11.40 -3.23 17.14
CA GLY A 176 12.61 -2.43 16.95
C GLY A 176 13.93 -3.20 17.14
N THR A 177 13.94 -4.38 17.74
CA THR A 177 15.15 -5.19 17.97
C THR A 177 15.10 -6.52 17.23
N GLU A 178 14.20 -7.42 17.60
CA GLU A 178 14.00 -8.72 16.97
C GLU A 178 12.94 -8.72 15.88
N LEU A 179 12.09 -7.70 15.89
CA LEU A 179 11.04 -7.44 14.88
C LEU A 179 11.23 -6.04 14.31
N THR A 180 11.78 -5.93 13.11
CA THR A 180 12.00 -4.65 12.41
C THR A 180 11.17 -4.49 11.15
N ALA A 181 10.31 -5.48 10.82
CA ALA A 181 9.35 -5.40 9.73
C ALA A 181 7.94 -5.76 10.24
N TYR A 182 7.05 -4.77 10.25
CA TYR A 182 5.67 -4.95 10.71
C TYR A 182 4.77 -3.82 10.23
N ARG A 183 3.44 -4.03 10.27
CA ARG A 183 2.45 -3.02 9.94
C ARG A 183 2.25 -2.05 11.10
N VAL A 184 2.66 -0.80 10.92
CA VAL A 184 2.52 0.26 11.94
C VAL A 184 1.13 0.91 11.93
N LEU A 185 0.46 0.92 10.75
CA LEU A 185 -0.89 1.44 10.59
C LEU A 185 -1.72 0.54 9.68
N HIS A 186 -2.93 0.17 10.11
CA HIS A 186 -3.81 -0.77 9.41
C HIS A 186 -5.18 -0.17 9.07
N GLY A 187 -5.18 0.86 8.24
CA GLY A 187 -6.41 1.39 7.64
C GLY A 187 -7.56 1.61 8.60
N GLU A 188 -8.66 0.99 8.32
CA GLU A 188 -9.90 1.06 9.09
C GLU A 188 -9.74 0.57 10.54
N GLY A 189 -8.87 -0.41 10.77
CA GLY A 189 -8.59 -0.94 12.11
C GLY A 189 -7.93 0.07 13.05
N ASP A 190 -7.21 1.05 12.49
CA ASP A 190 -6.59 2.15 13.24
C ASP A 190 -7.28 3.50 12.97
N PHE A 191 -8.50 3.48 12.45
CA PHE A 191 -9.34 4.66 12.16
C PHE A 191 -8.71 5.66 11.16
N LEU A 192 -7.79 5.20 10.28
CA LEU A 192 -7.28 5.94 9.13
C LEU A 192 -7.62 5.17 7.84
N PRO A 193 -8.89 5.15 7.43
CA PRO A 193 -9.39 4.27 6.40
C PRO A 193 -8.72 4.52 5.06
N GLY A 194 -8.39 3.42 4.36
CA GLY A 194 -7.76 3.46 3.04
C GLY A 194 -6.27 3.81 3.06
N VAL A 195 -5.62 3.82 4.25
CA VAL A 195 -4.17 4.02 4.42
C VAL A 195 -3.59 2.87 5.21
N THR A 196 -2.60 2.17 4.69
CA THR A 196 -1.77 1.27 5.49
C THR A 196 -0.33 1.72 5.47
N VAL A 197 0.40 1.47 6.55
CA VAL A 197 1.81 1.82 6.64
C VAL A 197 2.57 0.61 7.18
N ASP A 198 3.58 0.17 6.43
CA ASP A 198 4.46 -0.91 6.82
C ASP A 198 5.85 -0.35 7.13
N ARG A 199 6.47 -0.88 8.19
CA ARG A 199 7.84 -0.59 8.58
C ARG A 199 8.78 -1.65 8.04
N TYR A 200 9.94 -1.22 7.55
CA TYR A 200 11.05 -2.08 7.12
C TYR A 200 12.36 -1.45 7.63
N GLY A 201 12.81 -1.89 8.81
CA GLY A 201 13.94 -1.27 9.50
C GLY A 201 13.64 0.19 9.85
N ASP A 202 14.43 1.11 9.31
CA ASP A 202 14.27 2.55 9.52
C ASP A 202 13.42 3.24 8.44
N TYR A 203 12.79 2.47 7.55
CA TYR A 203 12.00 2.95 6.43
C TYR A 203 10.53 2.65 6.61
N LEU A 204 9.68 3.58 6.20
CA LEU A 204 8.22 3.39 6.17
C LEU A 204 7.72 3.41 4.74
N VAL A 205 6.77 2.52 4.43
CA VAL A 205 6.06 2.49 3.15
C VAL A 205 4.57 2.72 3.41
N ILE A 206 4.05 3.85 2.93
CA ILE A 206 2.63 4.17 2.95
C ILE A 206 1.98 3.58 1.71
N HIS A 207 0.90 2.83 1.87
CA HIS A 207 0.05 2.40 0.79
C HIS A 207 -1.25 3.21 0.82
N LEU A 208 -1.51 3.96 -0.25
CA LEU A 208 -2.77 4.69 -0.46
C LEU A 208 -3.69 3.90 -1.38
N PHE A 209 -4.92 3.67 -0.93
CA PHE A 209 -5.93 2.90 -1.68
C PHE A 209 -6.94 3.77 -2.42
N SER A 210 -6.78 5.10 -2.40
CA SER A 210 -7.59 6.07 -3.14
C SER A 210 -6.84 7.38 -3.34
N SER A 211 -7.04 8.03 -4.48
CA SER A 211 -6.55 9.39 -4.78
C SER A 211 -7.10 10.44 -3.81
N SER A 212 -8.30 10.21 -3.28
CA SER A 212 -8.96 11.08 -2.29
C SER A 212 -8.21 11.18 -0.95
N LEU A 213 -7.21 10.34 -0.74
CA LEU A 213 -6.36 10.38 0.46
C LEU A 213 -5.09 11.22 0.28
N GLU A 214 -4.75 11.60 -0.94
CA GLU A 214 -3.54 12.41 -1.22
C GLU A 214 -3.52 13.74 -0.47
N PRO A 215 -4.63 14.48 -0.31
CA PRO A 215 -4.63 15.74 0.47
C PRO A 215 -4.22 15.57 1.94
N PHE A 216 -4.36 14.36 2.50
CA PHE A 216 -3.99 14.06 3.89
C PHE A 216 -2.56 13.56 4.05
N LEU A 217 -1.87 13.28 2.94
CA LEU A 217 -0.53 12.71 2.94
C LEU A 217 0.49 13.56 3.72
N PRO A 218 0.53 14.90 3.60
CA PRO A 218 1.43 15.71 4.41
C PRO A 218 1.23 15.50 5.91
N ALA A 219 -0.01 15.56 6.40
CA ALA A 219 -0.32 15.35 7.83
C ALA A 219 -0.02 13.93 8.30
N ILE A 220 -0.20 12.93 7.45
CA ILE A 220 0.18 11.53 7.74
C ILE A 220 1.69 11.44 7.88
N CYS A 221 2.47 12.01 6.96
CA CYS A 221 3.92 12.01 7.02
C CYS A 221 4.44 12.72 8.28
N ASP A 222 3.93 13.90 8.58
CA ASP A 222 4.31 14.66 9.79
C ASP A 222 4.02 13.86 11.07
N GLY A 223 2.86 13.18 11.12
CA GLY A 223 2.51 12.29 12.22
C GLY A 223 3.43 11.07 12.34
N LEU A 224 3.80 10.45 11.22
CA LEU A 224 4.71 9.31 11.18
C LEU A 224 6.14 9.72 11.59
N GLU A 225 6.64 10.87 11.14
CA GLU A 225 7.94 11.41 11.55
C GLU A 225 7.98 11.71 13.05
N ALA A 226 6.92 12.32 13.57
CA ALA A 226 6.82 12.64 15.00
C ALA A 226 6.82 11.41 15.91
N VAL A 227 6.23 10.30 15.46
CA VAL A 227 6.06 9.08 16.27
C VAL A 227 7.17 8.06 16.03
N HIS A 228 7.54 7.83 14.76
CA HIS A 228 8.41 6.71 14.38
C HIS A 228 9.84 7.11 14.03
N LYS A 229 10.10 8.40 13.76
CA LYS A 229 11.41 8.96 13.39
C LYS A 229 12.14 8.14 12.31
N PRO A 230 11.49 7.86 11.17
CA PRO A 230 12.10 7.05 10.12
C PRO A 230 13.22 7.80 9.41
N GLN A 231 14.15 7.07 8.77
CA GLN A 231 15.13 7.66 7.85
C GLN A 231 14.49 8.14 6.56
N ALA A 232 13.45 7.44 6.09
CA ALA A 232 12.66 7.86 4.96
C ALA A 232 11.25 7.30 4.98
N ILE A 233 10.34 7.99 4.25
CA ILE A 233 8.96 7.59 4.00
C ILE A 233 8.76 7.50 2.50
N TYR A 234 8.29 6.34 2.07
CA TYR A 234 7.89 6.05 0.70
C TYR A 234 6.37 5.97 0.59
N VAL A 235 5.83 6.32 -0.58
CA VAL A 235 4.41 6.15 -0.90
C VAL A 235 4.24 5.23 -2.09
N GLN A 236 3.38 4.25 -1.94
CA GLN A 236 2.92 3.40 -3.02
C GLN A 236 1.43 3.61 -3.26
N LYS A 237 1.07 4.13 -4.42
CA LYS A 237 -0.32 4.33 -4.86
C LYS A 237 -0.90 2.98 -5.30
N ARG A 238 -1.91 2.50 -4.58
CA ARG A 238 -2.59 1.21 -4.83
C ARG A 238 -3.87 1.38 -5.64
N TYR A 239 -4.21 2.60 -6.03
CA TYR A 239 -5.28 2.93 -6.95
C TYR A 239 -4.71 3.24 -8.34
N ARG A 240 -5.57 3.24 -9.34
CA ARG A 240 -5.26 3.68 -10.70
C ARG A 240 -6.28 4.75 -11.10
N PRO A 241 -5.87 5.78 -11.84
CA PRO A 241 -6.83 6.65 -12.52
C PRO A 241 -7.77 5.82 -13.40
N LEU A 242 -9.01 6.28 -13.57
CA LEU A 242 -9.98 5.65 -14.48
C LEU A 242 -9.36 5.50 -15.87
N GLY A 243 -9.34 4.26 -16.39
CA GLY A 243 -8.74 3.95 -17.68
C GLY A 243 -7.21 3.82 -17.70
N GLY A 244 -6.54 3.91 -16.54
CA GLY A 244 -5.10 3.73 -16.44
C GLY A 244 -4.67 2.28 -16.68
N GLU A 245 -3.97 2.05 -17.79
CA GLU A 245 -3.30 0.80 -18.13
C GLU A 245 -1.78 0.96 -17.96
N GLY A 246 -1.07 -0.15 -17.77
CA GLY A 246 0.38 -0.17 -17.68
C GLY A 246 0.93 -0.79 -16.40
N PRO A 247 2.27 -0.89 -16.29
CA PRO A 247 2.93 -1.43 -15.10
C PRO A 247 2.65 -0.53 -13.89
N ARG A 248 2.73 -1.10 -12.69
CA ARG A 248 2.69 -0.32 -11.46
C ARG A 248 3.99 0.45 -11.29
N GLU A 249 3.86 1.71 -10.86
CA GLU A 249 5.01 2.54 -10.56
C GLU A 249 5.73 2.07 -9.28
N PRO A 250 7.05 2.25 -9.20
CA PRO A 250 7.80 2.10 -7.97
C PRO A 250 7.24 2.97 -6.85
N ALA A 251 7.53 2.61 -5.59
CA ALA A 251 7.18 3.49 -4.48
C ALA A 251 8.01 4.78 -4.55
N GLU A 252 7.35 5.91 -4.37
CA GLU A 252 7.93 7.26 -4.46
C GLU A 252 8.49 7.68 -3.10
N LEU A 253 9.74 8.16 -3.07
CA LEU A 253 10.32 8.79 -1.88
C LEU A 253 9.69 10.17 -1.66
N ILE A 254 9.05 10.38 -0.51
CA ILE A 254 8.40 11.67 -0.17
C ILE A 254 9.01 12.39 1.03
N ARG A 255 9.75 11.70 1.88
CA ARG A 255 10.48 12.27 3.02
C ARG A 255 11.79 11.53 3.23
N GLY A 256 12.81 12.24 3.70
CA GLY A 256 14.09 11.67 4.11
C GLY A 256 15.05 11.37 2.97
N THR A 257 15.87 10.34 3.12
CA THR A 257 16.94 9.97 2.19
C THR A 257 16.67 8.62 1.52
N LEU A 258 17.18 8.45 0.30
CA LEU A 258 17.03 7.20 -0.45
C LEU A 258 17.52 6.00 0.37
N ALA A 259 16.71 4.97 0.41
CA ALA A 259 17.08 3.68 0.96
C ALA A 259 18.13 2.98 0.09
N PRO A 260 18.99 2.14 0.68
CA PRO A 260 19.79 1.20 -0.10
C PRO A 260 18.88 0.29 -0.93
N VAL A 261 19.44 -0.26 -2.03
CA VAL A 261 18.70 -1.16 -2.93
C VAL A 261 18.13 -2.39 -2.20
N GLU A 262 18.84 -2.83 -1.17
CA GLU A 262 18.41 -3.95 -0.31
C GLU A 262 18.53 -3.54 1.16
N ILE A 263 17.46 -3.75 1.90
CA ILE A 263 17.37 -3.54 3.34
C ILE A 263 17.20 -4.92 3.99
N VAL A 264 18.03 -5.25 4.98
CA VAL A 264 17.83 -6.47 5.76
C VAL A 264 16.97 -6.17 6.99
N VAL A 265 15.82 -6.82 7.05
CA VAL A 265 14.91 -6.75 8.20
C VAL A 265 14.95 -8.01 9.03
N LYS A 266 14.60 -7.89 10.32
CA LYS A 266 14.60 -9.00 11.28
C LYS A 266 13.17 -9.40 11.63
N GLU A 267 12.93 -10.69 11.75
CA GLU A 267 11.69 -11.26 12.25
C GLU A 267 11.98 -12.53 13.05
N TYR A 268 12.12 -12.40 14.38
CA TYR A 268 12.28 -13.52 15.32
C TYR A 268 13.30 -14.58 14.87
N GLY A 269 14.52 -14.15 14.62
CA GLY A 269 15.63 -15.01 14.17
C GLY A 269 15.77 -15.11 12.64
N LEU A 270 14.79 -14.70 11.87
CA LEU A 270 14.90 -14.56 10.41
C LEU A 270 15.57 -13.23 10.06
N GLN A 271 16.39 -13.24 9.01
CA GLN A 271 16.90 -12.07 8.33
C GLN A 271 16.42 -12.13 6.88
N ILE A 272 15.72 -11.10 6.42
CA ILE A 272 15.04 -11.09 5.13
C ILE A 272 15.41 -9.81 4.39
N GLY A 273 15.93 -9.95 3.16
CA GLY A 273 16.17 -8.84 2.25
C GLY A 273 14.86 -8.30 1.69
N VAL A 274 14.68 -6.98 1.70
CA VAL A 274 13.50 -6.29 1.17
C VAL A 274 13.90 -5.08 0.33
N ASP A 275 13.07 -4.75 -0.66
CA ASP A 275 13.18 -3.55 -1.49
C ASP A 275 11.94 -2.68 -1.27
N VAL A 276 12.09 -1.55 -0.58
CA VAL A 276 10.99 -0.62 -0.29
C VAL A 276 10.51 0.17 -1.50
N THR A 277 11.27 0.14 -2.61
CA THR A 277 10.93 0.84 -3.86
C THR A 277 10.15 -0.04 -4.83
N ALA A 278 10.08 -1.35 -4.58
CA ALA A 278 9.48 -2.31 -5.49
C ALA A 278 8.00 -1.98 -5.80
N PRO A 279 7.56 -2.05 -7.07
CA PRO A 279 6.25 -1.57 -7.50
C PRO A 279 5.05 -2.40 -7.02
N LEU A 280 5.27 -3.69 -6.70
CA LEU A 280 4.18 -4.59 -6.29
C LEU A 280 4.26 -4.99 -4.82
N GLY A 281 5.44 -5.25 -4.33
CA GLY A 281 5.64 -5.68 -2.95
C GLY A 281 7.12 -5.73 -2.62
N THR A 282 7.45 -5.42 -1.40
CA THR A 282 8.82 -5.25 -0.90
C THR A 282 9.64 -6.54 -0.80
N GLY A 283 9.03 -7.69 -1.10
CA GLY A 283 9.64 -9.01 -0.90
C GLY A 283 9.21 -9.70 0.39
N LEU A 284 8.55 -8.98 1.31
CA LEU A 284 8.03 -9.53 2.55
C LEU A 284 6.59 -9.05 2.80
N PHE A 285 5.72 -9.96 3.20
CA PHE A 285 4.37 -9.67 3.70
C PHE A 285 4.39 -9.68 5.24
N PRO A 286 4.41 -8.51 5.92
CA PRO A 286 4.51 -8.46 7.38
C PRO A 286 3.31 -9.05 8.11
N ASP A 287 2.14 -9.07 7.48
CA ASP A 287 0.90 -9.64 8.01
C ASP A 287 0.95 -11.17 8.14
N LEU A 288 1.81 -11.86 7.35
CA LEU A 288 1.98 -13.31 7.42
C LEU A 288 2.98 -13.77 8.51
N ARG A 289 3.42 -12.89 9.39
CA ARG A 289 4.39 -13.17 10.45
C ARG A 289 4.00 -14.36 11.35
N LEU A 290 2.75 -14.41 11.79
CA LEU A 290 2.28 -15.52 12.63
C LEU A 290 2.27 -16.85 11.88
N GLY A 291 1.96 -16.84 10.58
CA GLY A 291 2.07 -18.00 9.71
C GLY A 291 3.52 -18.50 9.62
N ARG A 292 4.50 -17.61 9.46
CA ARG A 292 5.92 -17.98 9.45
C ARG A 292 6.36 -18.60 10.77
N ARG A 293 5.96 -18.03 11.91
CA ARG A 293 6.23 -18.62 13.24
C ARG A 293 5.63 -20.02 13.39
N ALA A 294 4.40 -20.23 12.89
CA ALA A 294 3.78 -21.55 12.91
C ALA A 294 4.55 -22.56 12.07
N VAL A 295 5.00 -22.15 10.86
CA VAL A 295 5.85 -22.99 10.00
C VAL A 295 7.18 -23.35 10.71
N THR A 296 7.85 -22.35 11.32
CA THR A 296 9.07 -22.58 12.12
C THR A 296 8.85 -23.63 13.21
N ALA A 297 7.75 -23.52 13.96
CA ALA A 297 7.43 -24.47 15.04
C ALA A 297 7.16 -25.89 14.55
N LEU A 298 6.60 -26.04 13.34
CA LEU A 298 6.18 -27.33 12.79
C LEU A 298 7.27 -28.01 11.94
N ALA A 299 8.32 -27.32 11.52
CA ALA A 299 9.24 -27.78 10.48
C ALA A 299 10.30 -28.78 10.93
N LYS A 300 10.58 -28.88 12.23
CA LYS A 300 11.66 -29.73 12.76
C LYS A 300 11.61 -31.18 12.27
N GLY A 301 12.67 -31.62 11.62
CA GLY A 301 12.82 -32.99 11.10
C GLY A 301 11.93 -33.32 9.89
N ARG A 302 11.23 -32.35 9.33
CA ARG A 302 10.30 -32.54 8.21
C ARG A 302 10.93 -32.13 6.88
N ARG A 303 10.41 -32.72 5.79
CA ARG A 303 10.59 -32.22 4.45
C ARG A 303 9.43 -31.24 4.15
N VAL A 304 9.75 -30.05 3.66
CA VAL A 304 8.76 -28.98 3.43
C VAL A 304 8.75 -28.59 1.96
N MET A 305 7.57 -28.53 1.37
CA MET A 305 7.35 -27.95 0.04
C MET A 305 6.55 -26.66 0.18
N ASN A 306 7.12 -25.54 -0.31
CA ASN A 306 6.48 -24.24 -0.34
C ASN A 306 6.05 -23.94 -1.77
N LEU A 307 4.76 -24.05 -2.06
CA LEU A 307 4.15 -23.73 -3.35
C LEU A 307 3.72 -22.26 -3.36
N PHE A 308 3.90 -21.58 -4.50
CA PHE A 308 3.68 -20.14 -4.65
C PHE A 308 4.57 -19.35 -3.66
N SER A 309 5.85 -19.69 -3.69
CA SER A 309 6.80 -19.33 -2.64
C SER A 309 7.15 -17.84 -2.60
N TYR A 310 6.85 -17.09 -3.66
CA TYR A 310 7.24 -15.69 -3.82
C TYR A 310 8.76 -15.53 -3.60
N THR A 311 9.19 -14.71 -2.64
CA THR A 311 10.61 -14.54 -2.28
C THR A 311 11.16 -15.65 -1.37
N GLY A 312 10.32 -16.59 -0.93
CA GLY A 312 10.73 -17.72 -0.11
C GLY A 312 10.71 -17.48 1.40
N ALA A 313 10.06 -16.44 1.91
CA ALA A 313 10.05 -16.15 3.35
C ALA A 313 9.51 -17.31 4.22
N LEU A 314 8.52 -18.09 3.74
CA LEU A 314 8.05 -19.30 4.42
C LEU A 314 9.09 -20.43 4.37
N SER A 315 9.86 -20.52 3.29
CA SER A 315 10.95 -21.49 3.16
C SER A 315 12.09 -21.22 4.14
N LEU A 316 12.43 -19.93 4.33
CA LEU A 316 13.38 -19.51 5.34
C LEU A 316 12.90 -19.86 6.76
N ALA A 317 11.60 -19.65 7.03
CA ALA A 317 10.98 -20.02 8.30
C ALA A 317 11.04 -21.54 8.56
N ALA A 318 10.78 -22.36 7.53
CA ALA A 318 10.90 -23.80 7.63
C ALA A 318 12.35 -24.26 7.88
N ALA A 319 13.31 -23.66 7.19
CA ALA A 319 14.74 -23.95 7.40
C ALA A 319 15.19 -23.58 8.81
N LEU A 320 14.82 -22.38 9.30
CA LEU A 320 15.09 -21.94 10.68
C LEU A 320 14.48 -22.92 11.70
N GLY A 321 13.29 -23.47 11.41
CA GLY A 321 12.60 -24.46 12.25
C GLY A 321 13.23 -25.86 12.25
N GLY A 322 14.31 -26.08 11.48
CA GLY A 322 15.03 -27.37 11.45
C GLY A 322 14.40 -28.38 10.47
N ALA A 323 13.82 -27.91 9.37
CA ALA A 323 13.44 -28.79 8.27
C ALA A 323 14.66 -29.51 7.69
N THR A 324 14.52 -30.79 7.36
CA THR A 324 15.61 -31.60 6.75
C THR A 324 15.79 -31.27 5.26
N GLU A 325 14.73 -30.83 4.60
CA GLU A 325 14.71 -30.40 3.20
C GLU A 325 13.63 -29.35 3.01
N VAL A 326 13.93 -28.31 2.25
CA VAL A 326 12.93 -27.31 1.83
C VAL A 326 12.99 -27.13 0.32
N VAL A 327 11.85 -27.30 -0.34
CA VAL A 327 11.69 -27.07 -1.78
C VAL A 327 10.72 -25.90 -1.97
N SER A 328 11.18 -24.85 -2.67
CA SER A 328 10.36 -23.69 -3.05
C SER A 328 9.99 -23.77 -4.52
N VAL A 329 8.73 -23.56 -4.84
CA VAL A 329 8.22 -23.54 -6.21
C VAL A 329 7.46 -22.23 -6.43
N ASP A 330 7.86 -21.48 -7.47
CA ASP A 330 7.19 -20.26 -7.94
C ASP A 330 7.26 -20.18 -9.46
N LEU A 331 6.44 -19.28 -10.07
CA LEU A 331 6.35 -19.07 -11.52
C LEU A 331 7.43 -18.11 -12.06
#